data_1fec2d9dc4a2fe53b5ff43cb2f3f4305
#
_entry.id   1fec2d9dc4a2fe53b5ff43cb2f3f4305
#
_cell.length_a   1.000
_cell.length_b   1.000
_cell.length_c   1.000
_cell.angle_alpha   90.00
_cell.angle_beta   90.00
_cell.angle_gamma   90.00
#
_symmetry.space_group_name_H-M   'P 1'
#
loop_
_entity.id
_entity.type
_entity.pdbx_description
1 polymer ?
#
loop_
_entity_poly.entity_id
_entity_poly.type
_entity_poly.pdbx_seq_one_letter_code
_entity_poly.pdbx_strand_id
1 'polypeptide(L)'
;TVDHLLVFGSNGRVYTVPVANLPGARGDGQPITTLIDLDAGTQPLHYFAGAEAVTLLLSGSGGYGFLARIEHMLSRQRGGKAFITVGAGEQVCRPSVVALGSEPKSTPAPSGQAQAVISFAAATHVACASTGGRILTFEIGELKLMEKGGRGLTLIDLEPKDTLAGAAAYTRSVRIFGIGRGGKAREEQLE
;
A
#
# COMPACT_ATOMS: atom_id res chain seq x y z
N THR A 1 9.59 -19.54 -3.50
CA THR A 1 8.87 -18.38 -2.94
C THR A 1 7.73 -18.02 -3.87
N VAL A 2 6.54 -17.93 -3.32
CA VAL A 2 5.32 -17.53 -4.04
C VAL A 2 5.05 -16.04 -3.92
N ASP A 3 5.99 -15.29 -3.38
CA ASP A 3 5.85 -13.86 -3.17
C ASP A 3 6.05 -13.06 -4.46
N HIS A 4 5.40 -11.91 -4.50
CA HIS A 4 5.44 -11.00 -5.61
C HIS A 4 5.96 -9.63 -5.17
N LEU A 5 6.80 -9.01 -6.00
CA LEU A 5 7.12 -7.60 -5.92
C LEU A 5 6.10 -6.83 -6.75
N LEU A 6 5.37 -5.95 -6.12
CA LEU A 6 4.48 -4.99 -6.77
C LEU A 6 5.22 -3.66 -6.94
N VAL A 7 5.10 -3.07 -8.12
CA VAL A 7 5.61 -1.74 -8.44
C VAL A 7 4.42 -0.86 -8.78
N PHE A 8 4.24 0.22 -8.04
CA PHE A 8 3.14 1.17 -8.23
C PHE A 8 3.63 2.33 -9.10
N GLY A 9 3.05 2.45 -10.28
CA GLY A 9 3.37 3.52 -11.22
C GLY A 9 2.61 4.82 -10.94
N SER A 10 3.19 5.94 -11.37
CA SER A 10 2.56 7.26 -11.25
C SER A 10 1.22 7.37 -11.99
N ASN A 11 0.98 6.51 -12.97
CA ASN A 11 -0.26 6.41 -13.74
C ASN A 11 -1.34 5.53 -13.07
N GLY A 12 -1.12 5.04 -11.83
CA GLY A 12 -2.04 4.16 -11.12
C GLY A 12 -2.01 2.70 -11.57
N ARG A 13 -1.10 2.31 -12.47
CA ARG A 13 -0.90 0.90 -12.82
C ARG A 13 -0.06 0.19 -11.78
N VAL A 14 -0.32 -1.08 -11.58
CA VAL A 14 0.46 -1.96 -10.73
C VAL A 14 1.14 -3.00 -11.62
N TYR A 15 2.45 -3.08 -11.50
CA TYR A 15 3.29 -4.04 -12.22
C TYR A 15 3.70 -5.14 -11.27
N THR A 16 3.72 -6.38 -11.74
CA THR A 16 4.01 -7.56 -10.93
C THR A 16 5.30 -8.21 -11.39
N VAL A 17 6.21 -8.42 -10.46
CA VAL A 17 7.44 -9.17 -10.68
C VAL A 17 7.50 -10.33 -9.68
N PRO A 18 7.54 -11.60 -10.13
CA PRO A 18 7.80 -12.70 -9.21
C PRO A 18 9.15 -12.51 -8.52
N VAL A 19 9.19 -12.65 -7.19
CA VAL A 19 10.44 -12.46 -6.41
C VAL A 19 11.54 -13.39 -6.90
N ALA A 20 11.20 -14.57 -7.42
CA ALA A 20 12.15 -15.50 -8.01
C ALA A 20 12.90 -14.94 -9.24
N ASN A 21 12.35 -13.92 -9.92
CA ASN A 21 12.96 -13.30 -11.10
C ASN A 21 13.86 -12.11 -10.75
N LEU A 22 13.92 -11.73 -9.47
CA LEU A 22 14.79 -10.65 -9.03
C LEU A 22 16.25 -11.09 -9.03
N PRO A 23 17.21 -10.17 -9.32
CA PRO A 23 18.63 -10.48 -9.26
C PRO A 23 19.01 -10.90 -7.84
N GLY A 24 19.97 -11.82 -7.73
CA GLY A 24 20.53 -12.24 -6.45
C GLY A 24 21.25 -11.11 -5.72
N ALA A 25 21.52 -11.30 -4.43
CA ALA A 25 22.13 -10.29 -3.55
C ALA A 25 23.59 -9.93 -3.90
N ARG A 26 24.17 -10.58 -4.92
CA ARG A 26 25.54 -10.32 -5.39
C ARG A 26 25.49 -9.59 -6.73
N GLY A 27 26.09 -8.39 -6.79
CA GLY A 27 26.18 -7.56 -7.98
C GLY A 27 25.58 -6.17 -7.79
N ASP A 28 25.61 -5.35 -8.83
CA ASP A 28 25.20 -3.94 -8.81
C ASP A 28 23.67 -3.75 -8.97
N GLY A 29 22.90 -4.85 -8.97
CA GLY A 29 21.47 -4.82 -9.25
C GLY A 29 21.17 -4.63 -10.74
N GLN A 30 19.88 -4.45 -11.05
CA GLN A 30 19.43 -4.14 -12.41
C GLN A 30 18.27 -3.14 -12.35
N PRO A 31 18.10 -2.30 -13.38
CA PRO A 31 16.97 -1.39 -13.46
C PRO A 31 15.66 -2.16 -13.49
N ILE A 32 14.65 -1.69 -12.75
CA ILE A 32 13.33 -2.34 -12.74
C ILE A 32 12.68 -2.41 -14.12
N THR A 33 13.02 -1.48 -15.01
CA THR A 33 12.56 -1.42 -16.40
C THR A 33 13.02 -2.58 -17.26
N THR A 34 13.98 -3.40 -16.80
CA THR A 34 14.33 -4.67 -17.47
C THR A 34 13.29 -5.75 -17.21
N LEU A 35 12.50 -5.63 -16.15
CA LEU A 35 11.50 -6.59 -15.69
C LEU A 35 10.06 -6.18 -16.00
N ILE A 36 9.79 -4.87 -16.12
CA ILE A 36 8.47 -4.31 -16.40
C ILE A 36 8.53 -3.32 -17.57
N ASP A 37 7.40 -3.14 -18.26
CA ASP A 37 7.27 -2.19 -19.34
C ASP A 37 6.42 -1.00 -18.86
N LEU A 38 7.09 0.11 -18.57
CA LEU A 38 6.42 1.35 -18.14
C LEU A 38 5.87 2.12 -19.34
N ASP A 39 4.65 2.63 -19.21
CA ASP A 39 4.10 3.58 -20.21
C ASP A 39 4.96 4.84 -20.27
N ALA A 40 4.98 5.50 -21.42
CA ALA A 40 5.74 6.74 -21.61
C ALA A 40 5.33 7.81 -20.57
N GLY A 41 6.31 8.39 -19.91
CA GLY A 41 6.10 9.40 -18.86
C GLY A 41 5.73 8.83 -17.49
N THR A 42 5.55 7.52 -17.35
CA THR A 42 5.27 6.86 -16.08
C THR A 42 6.56 6.63 -15.30
N GLN A 43 6.51 6.90 -14.00
CA GLN A 43 7.60 6.61 -13.07
C GLN A 43 7.15 5.57 -12.03
N PRO A 44 8.04 4.64 -11.62
CA PRO A 44 7.78 3.78 -10.48
C PRO A 44 7.88 4.61 -9.20
N LEU A 45 6.79 4.67 -8.42
CA LEU A 45 6.73 5.48 -7.19
C LEU A 45 7.00 4.66 -5.93
N HIS A 46 6.33 3.50 -5.82
CA HIS A 46 6.38 2.69 -4.61
C HIS A 46 6.59 1.23 -4.94
N TYR A 47 7.18 0.53 -3.99
CA TYR A 47 7.45 -0.90 -4.09
C TYR A 47 6.89 -1.61 -2.87
N PHE A 48 6.30 -2.77 -3.08
CA PHE A 48 5.83 -3.62 -2.00
C PHE A 48 6.06 -5.09 -2.37
N ALA A 49 6.59 -5.87 -1.44
CA ALA A 49 6.74 -7.31 -1.62
C ALA A 49 5.92 -8.06 -0.57
N GLY A 50 5.17 -9.06 -0.99
CA GLY A 50 4.35 -9.85 -0.09
C GLY A 50 3.60 -10.98 -0.77
N ALA A 51 2.96 -11.82 0.05
CA ALA A 51 2.13 -12.92 -0.39
C ALA A 51 0.78 -12.42 -0.95
N GLU A 52 0.14 -13.23 -1.78
CA GLU A 52 -1.12 -12.90 -2.47
C GLU A 52 -2.26 -12.52 -1.52
N ALA A 53 -2.30 -13.14 -0.33
CA ALA A 53 -3.36 -12.92 0.67
C ALA A 53 -3.20 -11.61 1.48
N VAL A 54 -2.08 -10.89 1.33
CA VAL A 54 -1.86 -9.62 2.04
C VAL A 54 -2.85 -8.58 1.56
N THR A 55 -3.50 -7.90 2.50
CA THR A 55 -4.42 -6.78 2.22
C THR A 55 -3.70 -5.46 2.43
N LEU A 56 -3.80 -4.59 1.45
CA LEU A 56 -3.23 -3.25 1.44
C LEU A 56 -4.34 -2.18 1.44
N LEU A 57 -4.08 -1.08 2.11
CA LEU A 57 -4.75 0.19 1.91
C LEU A 57 -4.04 0.92 0.78
N LEU A 58 -4.78 1.20 -0.29
CA LEU A 58 -4.33 1.94 -1.46
C LEU A 58 -5.01 3.30 -1.47
N SER A 59 -4.26 4.34 -1.76
CA SER A 59 -4.79 5.71 -1.81
C SER A 59 -4.10 6.57 -2.87
N GLY A 60 -4.78 7.62 -3.28
CA GLY A 60 -4.26 8.66 -4.16
C GLY A 60 -4.19 10.01 -3.46
N SER A 61 -3.31 10.89 -3.91
CA SER A 61 -3.12 12.23 -3.33
C SER A 61 -4.36 13.12 -3.39
N GLY A 62 -5.38 12.74 -4.19
CA GLY A 62 -6.69 13.40 -4.22
C GLY A 62 -7.61 13.05 -3.04
N GLY A 63 -7.14 12.29 -2.03
CA GLY A 63 -7.90 11.99 -0.83
C GLY A 63 -8.84 10.79 -0.94
N TYR A 64 -8.70 9.96 -1.95
CA TYR A 64 -9.50 8.74 -2.17
C TYR A 64 -8.69 7.49 -1.91
N GLY A 65 -9.36 6.42 -1.48
CA GLY A 65 -8.70 5.14 -1.28
C GLY A 65 -9.64 3.98 -1.03
N PHE A 66 -9.08 2.78 -0.97
CA PHE A 66 -9.79 1.52 -0.80
C PHE A 66 -8.86 0.42 -0.33
N LEU A 67 -9.43 -0.70 0.06
CA LEU A 67 -8.69 -1.91 0.41
C LEU A 67 -8.57 -2.82 -0.82
N ALA A 68 -7.42 -3.49 -0.96
CA ALA A 68 -7.25 -4.52 -1.98
C ALA A 68 -6.28 -5.60 -1.50
N ARG A 69 -6.51 -6.85 -1.92
CA ARG A 69 -5.54 -7.93 -1.73
C ARG A 69 -4.53 -7.93 -2.87
N ILE A 70 -3.33 -8.38 -2.60
CA ILE A 70 -2.27 -8.49 -3.62
C ILE A 70 -2.75 -9.35 -4.79
N GLU A 71 -3.45 -10.47 -4.55
CA GLU A 71 -3.98 -11.35 -5.59
C GLU A 71 -4.80 -10.60 -6.66
N HIS A 72 -5.54 -9.57 -6.26
CA HIS A 72 -6.37 -8.77 -7.18
C HIS A 72 -5.53 -7.84 -8.09
N MET A 73 -4.31 -7.51 -7.67
CA MET A 73 -3.41 -6.61 -8.39
C MET A 73 -2.46 -7.35 -9.34
N LEU A 74 -2.33 -8.67 -9.21
CA LEU A 74 -1.40 -9.45 -9.99
C LEU A 74 -1.71 -9.39 -11.49
N SER A 75 -0.66 -9.28 -12.29
CA SER A 75 -0.72 -9.31 -13.75
C SER A 75 0.44 -10.13 -14.29
N ARG A 76 0.16 -10.97 -15.29
CA ARG A 76 1.20 -11.69 -16.06
C ARG A 76 1.82 -10.81 -17.13
N GLN A 77 1.20 -9.68 -17.46
CA GLN A 77 1.69 -8.77 -18.48
C GLN A 77 2.74 -7.84 -17.88
N ARG A 78 3.84 -7.66 -18.59
CA ARG A 78 4.93 -6.74 -18.17
C ARG A 78 4.47 -5.28 -18.10
N GLY A 79 3.50 -4.89 -18.93
CA GLY A 79 2.84 -3.58 -18.89
C GLY A 79 1.91 -3.36 -17.71
N GLY A 80 1.83 -4.31 -16.78
CA GLY A 80 1.04 -4.20 -15.56
C GLY A 80 -0.47 -4.11 -15.79
N LYS A 81 -1.20 -3.76 -14.75
CA LYS A 81 -2.66 -3.66 -14.72
C LYS A 81 -3.07 -2.30 -14.16
N ALA A 82 -3.96 -1.57 -14.85
CA ALA A 82 -4.58 -0.38 -14.28
C ALA A 82 -5.40 -0.79 -13.05
N PHE A 83 -5.09 -0.21 -11.90
CA PHE A 83 -5.72 -0.63 -10.64
C PHE A 83 -6.14 0.53 -9.75
N ILE A 84 -5.33 1.59 -9.65
CA ILE A 84 -5.65 2.78 -8.87
C ILE A 84 -6.00 3.91 -9.84
N THR A 85 -7.22 4.44 -9.74
CA THR A 85 -7.63 5.59 -10.54
C THR A 85 -7.20 6.88 -9.85
N VAL A 86 -6.27 7.58 -10.45
CA VAL A 86 -5.81 8.90 -10.03
C VAL A 86 -6.28 9.97 -11.01
N GLY A 87 -6.62 11.15 -10.51
CA GLY A 87 -7.00 12.30 -11.33
C GLY A 87 -5.79 13.00 -11.94
N ALA A 88 -6.06 13.99 -12.79
CA ALA A 88 -5.01 14.81 -13.38
C ALA A 88 -4.21 15.54 -12.29
N GLY A 89 -2.90 15.36 -12.28
CA GLY A 89 -2.00 15.94 -11.26
C GLY A 89 -1.98 15.21 -9.93
N GLU A 90 -2.80 14.17 -9.75
CA GLU A 90 -2.76 13.30 -8.57
C GLU A 90 -1.67 12.23 -8.72
N GLN A 91 -1.19 11.73 -7.59
CA GLN A 91 -0.23 10.65 -7.51
C GLN A 91 -0.72 9.53 -6.59
N VAL A 92 -0.23 8.32 -6.83
CA VAL A 92 -0.44 7.19 -5.93
C VAL A 92 0.35 7.42 -4.64
N CYS A 93 -0.32 7.32 -3.50
CA CYS A 93 0.32 7.36 -2.20
C CYS A 93 0.95 6.01 -1.84
N ARG A 94 1.86 6.01 -0.86
CA ARG A 94 2.51 4.78 -0.40
C ARG A 94 1.46 3.82 0.16
N PRO A 95 1.42 2.56 -0.31
CA PRO A 95 0.53 1.54 0.24
C PRO A 95 0.82 1.24 1.71
N SER A 96 -0.23 0.97 2.49
CA SER A 96 -0.11 0.56 3.89
C SER A 96 -0.67 -0.85 4.10
N VAL A 97 0.03 -1.66 4.89
CA VAL A 97 -0.42 -3.03 5.20
C VAL A 97 -1.57 -2.98 6.20
N VAL A 98 -2.64 -3.68 5.88
CA VAL A 98 -3.84 -3.82 6.73
C VAL A 98 -3.87 -5.16 7.43
N ALA A 99 -3.65 -6.24 6.66
CA ALA A 99 -3.61 -7.60 7.19
C ALA A 99 -2.65 -8.44 6.36
N LEU A 100 -1.88 -9.30 7.02
CA LEU A 100 -0.89 -10.18 6.37
C LEU A 100 -1.50 -11.43 5.74
N GLY A 101 -2.83 -11.61 5.81
CA GLY A 101 -3.53 -12.68 5.13
C GLY A 101 -3.17 -14.06 5.65
N SER A 102 -3.23 -14.28 6.95
CA SER A 102 -3.23 -15.63 7.52
C SER A 102 -4.67 -16.14 7.60
N GLU A 103 -5.16 -16.79 6.57
CA GLU A 103 -6.14 -17.84 6.79
C GLU A 103 -5.37 -18.96 7.52
N PRO A 104 -5.79 -19.39 8.72
CA PRO A 104 -5.25 -20.62 9.30
C PRO A 104 -5.70 -21.77 8.39
N LYS A 105 -4.83 -22.26 7.52
CA LYS A 105 -5.01 -23.61 7.00
C LYS A 105 -4.96 -24.51 8.21
N SER A 106 -6.11 -25.03 8.60
CA SER A 106 -6.27 -26.08 9.59
C SER A 106 -5.65 -27.36 9.03
N THR A 107 -4.35 -27.44 9.03
CA THR A 107 -3.63 -28.69 8.91
C THR A 107 -3.27 -29.06 10.34
N PRO A 108 -3.78 -30.19 10.89
CA PRO A 108 -3.37 -30.61 12.21
C PRO A 108 -1.86 -30.89 12.17
N ALA A 109 -1.09 -30.07 12.92
CA ALA A 109 0.32 -30.31 13.09
C ALA A 109 0.53 -31.60 13.89
N PRO A 110 1.47 -32.47 13.49
CA PRO A 110 1.90 -33.56 14.36
C PRO A 110 2.50 -32.99 15.64
N SER A 111 2.04 -33.54 16.75
CA SER A 111 2.38 -33.20 18.13
C SER A 111 3.85 -32.86 18.33
N GLY A 112 4.15 -31.69 18.91
CA GLY A 112 5.32 -31.51 19.72
C GLY A 112 6.19 -30.26 19.55
N GLN A 113 5.83 -29.25 18.74
CA GLN A 113 6.54 -27.98 18.76
C GLN A 113 5.53 -26.83 18.70
N ALA A 114 5.43 -26.09 19.79
CA ALA A 114 4.73 -24.81 19.82
C ALA A 114 5.52 -23.82 18.97
N GLN A 115 5.19 -23.72 17.66
CA GLN A 115 5.60 -22.58 16.87
C GLN A 115 4.76 -21.40 17.34
N ALA A 116 5.43 -20.38 17.88
CA ALA A 116 4.81 -19.09 18.15
C ALA A 116 4.25 -18.56 16.83
N VAL A 117 2.96 -18.73 16.59
CA VAL A 117 2.24 -18.06 15.51
C VAL A 117 2.22 -16.58 15.89
N ILE A 118 3.09 -15.79 15.29
CA ILE A 118 2.99 -14.34 15.39
C ILE A 118 1.73 -13.95 14.61
N SER A 119 0.60 -13.93 15.31
CA SER A 119 -0.64 -13.38 14.80
C SER A 119 -0.49 -11.86 14.78
N PHE A 120 -0.15 -11.31 13.62
CA PHE A 120 -0.29 -9.89 13.42
C PHE A 120 -1.79 -9.56 13.40
N ALA A 121 -2.27 -8.89 14.44
CA ALA A 121 -3.63 -8.39 14.47
C ALA A 121 -3.86 -7.51 13.23
N ALA A 122 -4.97 -7.75 12.53
CA ALA A 122 -5.37 -6.89 11.42
C ALA A 122 -5.56 -5.46 11.94
N ALA A 123 -5.21 -4.48 11.11
CA ALA A 123 -5.43 -3.08 11.45
C ALA A 123 -6.92 -2.80 11.66
N THR A 124 -7.23 -1.96 12.62
CA THR A 124 -8.61 -1.61 13.00
C THR A 124 -9.01 -0.22 12.55
N HIS A 125 -8.03 0.67 12.40
CA HIS A 125 -8.21 2.08 12.06
C HIS A 125 -7.33 2.52 10.90
N VAL A 126 -7.71 3.62 10.29
CA VAL A 126 -6.94 4.35 9.29
C VAL A 126 -6.68 5.76 9.79
N ALA A 127 -5.46 6.24 9.62
CA ALA A 127 -5.09 7.63 9.81
C ALA A 127 -4.72 8.23 8.46
N CYS A 128 -5.29 9.37 8.14
CA CYS A 128 -5.00 10.17 6.95
C CYS A 128 -4.38 11.49 7.36
N ALA A 129 -3.35 11.92 6.65
CA ALA A 129 -2.73 13.22 6.83
C ALA A 129 -2.66 13.97 5.51
N SER A 130 -3.04 15.25 5.50
CA SER A 130 -2.92 16.12 4.34
C SER A 130 -1.64 16.95 4.39
N THR A 131 -1.21 17.46 3.23
CA THR A 131 -0.07 18.38 3.14
C THR A 131 -0.35 19.72 3.82
N GLY A 132 -1.61 20.11 3.94
CA GLY A 132 -2.05 21.28 4.72
C GLY A 132 -2.03 21.08 6.23
N GLY A 133 -1.67 19.87 6.71
CA GLY A 133 -1.55 19.55 8.14
C GLY A 133 -2.84 19.12 8.80
N ARG A 134 -3.87 18.73 8.04
CA ARG A 134 -5.09 18.12 8.59
C ARG A 134 -4.90 16.64 8.80
N ILE A 135 -5.45 16.13 9.89
CA ILE A 135 -5.39 14.71 10.25
C ILE A 135 -6.82 14.23 10.50
N LEU A 136 -7.14 13.04 10.00
CA LEU A 136 -8.41 12.36 10.22
C LEU A 136 -8.14 10.89 10.52
N THR A 137 -8.86 10.34 11.49
CA THR A 137 -8.85 8.90 11.79
C THR A 137 -10.28 8.35 11.77
N PHE A 138 -10.42 7.12 11.29
CA PHE A 138 -11.71 6.42 11.21
C PHE A 138 -11.50 4.91 11.25
N GLU A 139 -12.58 4.15 11.43
CA GLU A 139 -12.53 2.69 11.46
C GLU A 139 -12.31 2.11 10.06
N ILE A 140 -11.43 1.11 9.96
CA ILE A 140 -11.09 0.49 8.68
C ILE A 140 -12.30 -0.19 8.02
N GLY A 141 -13.28 -0.60 8.81
CA GLY A 141 -14.54 -1.20 8.36
C GLY A 141 -15.40 -0.28 7.46
N GLU A 142 -15.14 1.04 7.48
CA GLU A 142 -15.79 1.99 6.58
C GLU A 142 -15.29 1.87 5.14
N LEU A 143 -14.12 1.26 4.91
CA LEU A 143 -13.55 1.09 3.59
C LEU A 143 -14.04 -0.18 2.90
N LYS A 144 -14.08 -0.13 1.59
CA LYS A 144 -14.45 -1.27 0.74
C LYS A 144 -13.23 -2.01 0.24
N LEU A 145 -13.33 -3.33 0.20
CA LEU A 145 -12.41 -4.19 -0.54
C LEU A 145 -12.81 -4.12 -2.03
N MET A 146 -11.88 -3.71 -2.89
CA MET A 146 -12.13 -3.55 -4.33
C MET A 146 -11.22 -4.48 -5.14
N GLU A 147 -11.80 -5.56 -5.66
CA GLU A 147 -11.08 -6.57 -6.44
C GLU A 147 -10.65 -6.08 -7.82
N LYS A 148 -11.39 -5.16 -8.40
CA LYS A 148 -11.13 -4.61 -9.74
C LYS A 148 -10.35 -3.29 -9.71
N GLY A 149 -10.03 -2.80 -8.50
CA GLY A 149 -9.45 -1.48 -8.35
C GLY A 149 -10.45 -0.35 -8.60
N GLY A 150 -9.97 0.88 -8.70
CA GLY A 150 -10.77 2.07 -8.94
C GLY A 150 -10.23 3.30 -8.19
N ARG A 151 -11.09 4.29 -7.96
CA ARG A 151 -10.74 5.49 -7.20
C ARG A 151 -10.94 5.29 -5.69
N GLY A 152 -11.90 4.45 -5.32
CA GLY A 152 -12.26 4.20 -3.93
C GLY A 152 -13.24 5.21 -3.33
N LEU A 153 -13.26 5.27 -2.00
CA LEU A 153 -14.07 6.20 -1.21
C LEU A 153 -13.25 7.41 -0.79
N THR A 154 -13.90 8.51 -0.46
CA THR A 154 -13.23 9.66 0.17
C THR A 154 -12.70 9.25 1.53
N LEU A 155 -11.37 9.36 1.72
CA LEU A 155 -10.68 9.11 2.99
C LEU A 155 -10.66 10.37 3.85
N ILE A 156 -10.44 11.51 3.22
CA ILE A 156 -10.39 12.82 3.83
C ILE A 156 -10.86 13.87 2.82
N ASP A 157 -11.70 14.78 3.26
CA ASP A 157 -12.10 15.92 2.44
C ASP A 157 -11.01 16.97 2.44
N LEU A 158 -10.47 17.26 1.26
CA LEU A 158 -9.32 18.13 1.06
C LEU A 158 -9.76 19.53 0.65
N GLU A 159 -9.12 20.53 1.20
CA GLU A 159 -9.29 21.90 0.75
C GLU A 159 -8.69 22.16 -0.63
N PRO A 160 -9.11 23.20 -1.34
CA PRO A 160 -8.49 23.55 -2.62
C PRO A 160 -6.97 23.73 -2.47
N LYS A 161 -6.20 23.05 -3.33
CA LYS A 161 -4.73 23.00 -3.35
C LYS A 161 -4.09 22.14 -2.24
N ASP A 162 -4.88 21.51 -1.35
CA ASP A 162 -4.37 20.52 -0.43
C ASP A 162 -4.32 19.13 -1.08
N THR A 163 -3.46 18.26 -0.62
CA THR A 163 -3.34 16.89 -1.11
C THR A 163 -3.17 15.93 0.06
N LEU A 164 -3.58 14.69 -0.13
CA LEU A 164 -3.29 13.62 0.82
C LEU A 164 -1.78 13.34 0.80
N ALA A 165 -1.11 13.58 1.92
CA ALA A 165 0.30 13.25 2.10
C ALA A 165 0.51 11.75 2.29
N GLY A 166 -0.47 11.08 2.91
CA GLY A 166 -0.47 9.64 3.10
C GLY A 166 -1.63 9.15 3.96
N ALA A 167 -1.90 7.85 3.85
CA ALA A 167 -2.83 7.12 4.69
C ALA A 167 -2.14 5.87 5.25
N ALA A 168 -2.33 5.61 6.53
CA ALA A 168 -1.75 4.48 7.22
C ALA A 168 -2.79 3.69 7.99
N ALA A 169 -2.79 2.38 7.83
CA ALA A 169 -3.60 1.47 8.64
C ALA A 169 -2.86 1.15 9.95
N TYR A 170 -3.56 1.14 11.07
CA TYR A 170 -2.96 0.89 12.38
C TYR A 170 -3.93 0.19 13.33
N THR A 171 -3.41 -0.35 14.46
CA THR A 171 -4.19 -1.08 15.46
C THR A 171 -4.28 -0.34 16.78
N ARG A 172 -3.18 0.21 17.28
CA ARG A 172 -3.12 0.88 18.59
C ARG A 172 -2.69 2.33 18.48
N SER A 173 -1.64 2.58 17.73
CA SER A 173 -1.11 3.94 17.58
C SER A 173 -0.47 4.13 16.22
N VAL A 174 -0.46 5.37 15.75
CA VAL A 174 0.23 5.80 14.54
C VAL A 174 1.04 7.05 14.83
N ARG A 175 2.25 7.13 14.25
CA ARG A 175 3.09 8.31 14.34
C ARG A 175 3.03 9.11 13.05
N ILE A 176 2.86 10.40 13.20
CA ILE A 176 2.76 11.35 12.10
C ILE A 176 3.93 12.31 12.22
N PHE A 177 4.68 12.41 11.13
CA PHE A 177 5.82 13.31 11.03
C PHE A 177 5.46 14.47 10.10
N GLY A 178 5.77 15.68 10.50
CA GLY A 178 5.47 16.86 9.73
C GLY A 178 6.43 18.01 10.03
N ILE A 179 6.24 19.12 9.34
CA ILE A 179 6.97 20.36 9.56
C ILE A 179 5.98 21.40 10.11
N GLY A 180 6.25 21.90 11.30
CA GLY A 180 5.45 22.96 11.92
C GLY A 180 5.64 24.32 11.25
N ARG A 181 4.78 25.29 11.57
CA ARG A 181 4.80 26.66 10.99
C ARG A 181 6.16 27.39 11.09
N GLY A 182 7.00 26.99 12.04
CA GLY A 182 8.36 27.56 12.21
C GLY A 182 9.46 26.76 11.51
N GLY A 183 9.13 25.86 10.57
CA GLY A 183 10.10 25.03 9.86
C GLY A 183 10.73 23.91 10.70
N LYS A 184 10.29 23.73 11.94
CA LYS A 184 10.79 22.66 12.82
C LYS A 184 10.03 21.36 12.58
N ALA A 185 10.76 20.26 12.54
CA ALA A 185 10.16 18.93 12.53
C ALA A 185 9.28 18.71 13.77
N ARG A 186 8.11 18.13 13.58
CA ARG A 186 7.18 17.71 14.63
C ARG A 186 6.83 16.25 14.44
N GLU A 187 6.68 15.57 15.56
CA GLU A 187 6.15 14.22 15.63
C GLU A 187 4.92 14.24 16.52
N GLU A 188 3.86 13.58 16.08
CA GLU A 188 2.63 13.42 16.84
C GLU A 188 2.25 11.93 16.85
N GLN A 189 1.90 11.41 18.02
CA GLN A 189 1.40 10.05 18.16
C GLN A 189 -0.09 10.12 18.45
N LEU A 190 -0.89 9.41 17.66
CA LEU A 190 -2.33 9.20 17.86
C LEU A 190 -2.55 7.78 18.38
N GLU A 191 -3.41 7.61 19.37
CA GLU A 191 -3.84 6.34 19.96
C GLU A 191 -5.30 6.04 19.61
#